data_1ef6657f2a422a35f0b61ee53f9acdf0
#
_entry.id   1ef6657f2a422a35f0b61ee53f9acdf0
#
_cell.length_a   1.000
_cell.length_b   1.000
_cell.length_c   1.000
_cell.angle_alpha   90.00
_cell.angle_beta   90.00
_cell.angle_gamma   90.00
#
_symmetry.space_group_name_H-M   'P 1'
#
loop_
_entity.id
_entity.type
_entity.pdbx_description
1 polymer ?
#
loop_
_entity_poly.entity_id
_entity_poly.type
_entity_poly.pdbx_seq_one_letter_code
_entity_poly.pdbx_strand_id
1 'polypeptide(L)'
;MMDFALSSEQLDLRAGLTALFADHSTPARVRAAEPLGFDPALWAVLGGFGFPHLAGSRDGAPARLADLAVAAQDAGACLASAPLVETLVATRLLDRLGAAAGDDLVTFSPRPAVAGVARTVPWAAVADRVIACDGDRILIAGPGHDVERPKQTLAGLAIGHADLTGATVLAEGPAAVSAFAEARADWQVLTAAALAGVAAAGLHLGVEYAKTRHQFGQPIGAFQALAHQLADAAALVDGAQLLVQEAAWAGDTGSPRRHGLAAMAAAFAGRAARQATDRGLHAHGGYGYTLEYDIQLYFRRAKALSLLSGGESAAVDAVVALALADTDSDSDHDTGRR
;
A
#
# COMPACT_ATOMS: atom_id res chain seq x y z
N MET A 1 9.10 -16.38 19.62
CA MET A 1 8.61 -15.00 19.94
C MET A 1 8.94 -14.16 18.72
N MET A 2 7.96 -13.46 18.17
CA MET A 2 8.20 -12.56 17.02
C MET A 2 8.92 -11.31 17.52
N ASP A 3 10.02 -10.95 16.87
CA ASP A 3 10.72 -9.70 17.12
C ASP A 3 10.22 -8.67 16.08
N PHE A 4 9.72 -7.54 16.56
CA PHE A 4 9.24 -6.43 15.74
C PHE A 4 10.33 -5.38 15.45
N ALA A 5 11.55 -5.56 15.98
CA ALA A 5 12.68 -4.68 15.68
C ALA A 5 13.13 -4.89 14.23
N LEU A 6 13.45 -3.79 13.56
CA LEU A 6 14.03 -3.87 12.22
C LEU A 6 15.46 -4.44 12.30
N SER A 7 15.80 -5.29 11.34
CA SER A 7 17.18 -5.77 11.19
C SER A 7 18.12 -4.64 10.73
N SER A 8 19.44 -4.87 10.81
CA SER A 8 20.43 -3.92 10.31
C SER A 8 20.23 -3.61 8.84
N GLU A 9 19.94 -4.64 8.02
CA GLU A 9 19.71 -4.48 6.59
C GLU A 9 18.44 -3.66 6.30
N GLN A 10 17.38 -3.86 7.10
CA GLN A 10 16.15 -3.07 6.98
C GLN A 10 16.37 -1.61 7.40
N LEU A 11 17.20 -1.36 8.40
CA LEU A 11 17.58 0.01 8.80
C LEU A 11 18.41 0.70 7.71
N ASP A 12 19.35 -0.01 7.09
CA ASP A 12 20.16 0.50 5.98
C ASP A 12 19.29 0.79 4.75
N LEU A 13 18.36 -0.12 4.41
CA LEU A 13 17.38 0.08 3.34
C LEU A 13 16.53 1.33 3.60
N ARG A 14 15.99 1.47 4.81
CA ARG A 14 15.21 2.64 5.22
C ARG A 14 16.02 3.92 5.12
N ALA A 15 17.26 3.94 5.60
CA ALA A 15 18.11 5.12 5.52
C ALA A 15 18.37 5.55 4.07
N GLY A 16 18.65 4.59 3.18
CA GLY A 16 18.83 4.85 1.75
C GLY A 16 17.58 5.41 1.07
N LEU A 17 16.42 4.79 1.34
CA LEU A 17 15.14 5.24 0.77
C LEU A 17 14.71 6.60 1.33
N THR A 18 14.88 6.84 2.63
CA THR A 18 14.58 8.14 3.23
C THR A 18 15.39 9.25 2.58
N ALA A 19 16.69 9.05 2.36
CA ALA A 19 17.54 10.02 1.67
C ALA A 19 17.09 10.24 0.22
N LEU A 20 16.81 9.16 -0.52
CA LEU A 20 16.31 9.25 -1.90
C LEU A 20 15.00 10.04 -2.00
N PHE A 21 14.02 9.71 -1.16
CA PHE A 21 12.73 10.38 -1.19
C PHE A 21 12.79 11.84 -0.71
N ALA A 22 13.68 12.16 0.24
CA ALA A 22 13.89 13.55 0.66
C ALA A 22 14.28 14.46 -0.51
N ASP A 23 15.09 13.94 -1.45
CA ASP A 23 15.54 14.69 -2.61
C ASP A 23 14.56 14.63 -3.79
N HIS A 24 13.86 13.49 -3.95
CA HIS A 24 13.12 13.19 -5.17
C HIS A 24 11.59 13.09 -5.00
N SER A 25 11.04 13.17 -3.77
CA SER A 25 9.59 13.15 -3.50
C SER A 25 9.17 14.26 -2.52
N THR A 26 9.63 15.47 -2.78
CA THR A 26 9.20 16.63 -1.97
C THR A 26 7.73 16.96 -2.20
N PRO A 27 7.05 17.66 -1.27
CA PRO A 27 5.65 18.08 -1.46
C PRO A 27 5.43 18.90 -2.75
N ALA A 28 6.42 19.69 -3.16
CA ALA A 28 6.36 20.45 -4.41
C ALA A 28 6.33 19.50 -5.63
N ARG A 29 7.14 18.45 -5.63
CA ARG A 29 7.14 17.43 -6.70
C ARG A 29 5.86 16.62 -6.71
N VAL A 30 5.33 16.26 -5.54
CA VAL A 30 4.03 15.57 -5.42
C VAL A 30 2.92 16.41 -6.06
N ARG A 31 2.87 17.72 -5.79
CA ARG A 31 1.90 18.62 -6.44
C ARG A 31 2.10 18.71 -7.96
N ALA A 32 3.35 18.80 -8.39
CA ALA A 32 3.66 18.86 -9.82
C ALA A 32 3.25 17.59 -10.57
N ALA A 33 3.27 16.43 -9.90
CA ALA A 33 2.86 15.15 -10.45
C ALA A 33 1.32 14.97 -10.50
N GLU A 34 0.52 15.72 -9.75
CA GLU A 34 -0.93 15.54 -9.63
C GLU A 34 -1.70 15.48 -10.96
N PRO A 35 -1.40 16.29 -12.00
CA PRO A 35 -2.15 16.24 -13.26
C PRO A 35 -2.09 14.88 -13.96
N LEU A 36 -0.94 14.19 -13.87
CA LEU A 36 -0.75 12.84 -14.43
C LEU A 36 -0.99 11.75 -13.38
N GLY A 37 -0.81 12.07 -12.11
CA GLY A 37 -0.76 11.13 -11.00
C GLY A 37 0.53 10.31 -10.95
N PHE A 38 1.58 10.72 -11.69
CA PHE A 38 2.84 9.99 -11.85
C PHE A 38 4.01 10.97 -12.02
N ASP A 39 5.14 10.70 -11.39
CA ASP A 39 6.39 11.43 -11.57
C ASP A 39 7.41 10.56 -12.34
N PRO A 40 7.58 10.77 -13.65
CA PRO A 40 8.52 9.99 -14.46
C PRO A 40 9.98 10.16 -14.03
N ALA A 41 10.35 11.31 -13.49
CA ALA A 41 11.72 11.54 -13.04
C ALA A 41 12.02 10.79 -11.73
N LEU A 42 11.06 10.73 -10.80
CA LEU A 42 11.18 9.88 -9.62
C LEU A 42 11.27 8.40 -10.04
N TRP A 43 10.44 7.97 -11.00
CA TRP A 43 10.49 6.59 -11.50
C TRP A 43 11.84 6.22 -12.12
N ALA A 44 12.43 7.12 -12.92
CA ALA A 44 13.75 6.90 -13.49
C ALA A 44 14.85 6.76 -12.42
N VAL A 45 14.80 7.59 -11.35
CA VAL A 45 15.73 7.49 -10.22
C VAL A 45 15.56 6.15 -9.51
N LEU A 46 14.32 5.73 -9.25
CA LEU A 46 14.03 4.44 -8.62
C LEU A 46 14.51 3.26 -9.48
N GLY A 47 14.36 3.35 -10.81
CA GLY A 47 14.90 2.37 -11.76
C GLY A 47 16.43 2.27 -11.66
N GLY A 48 17.13 3.39 -11.62
CA GLY A 48 18.59 3.44 -11.40
C GLY A 48 19.03 2.84 -10.06
N PHE A 49 18.17 2.88 -9.06
CA PHE A 49 18.38 2.25 -7.74
C PHE A 49 18.06 0.75 -7.73
N GLY A 50 17.53 0.22 -8.84
CA GLY A 50 17.11 -1.18 -8.95
C GLY A 50 15.80 -1.50 -8.22
N PHE A 51 15.00 -0.48 -7.87
CA PHE A 51 13.76 -0.65 -7.10
C PHE A 51 12.74 -1.59 -7.76
N PRO A 52 12.49 -1.53 -9.09
CA PRO A 52 11.56 -2.45 -9.76
C PRO A 52 11.92 -3.93 -9.58
N HIS A 53 13.21 -4.23 -9.39
CA HIS A 53 13.73 -5.59 -9.21
C HIS A 53 13.93 -5.98 -7.74
N LEU A 54 13.62 -5.08 -6.78
CA LEU A 54 13.79 -5.34 -5.35
C LEU A 54 12.99 -6.56 -4.88
N ALA A 55 11.85 -6.81 -5.51
CA ALA A 55 10.95 -7.90 -5.17
C ALA A 55 11.25 -9.24 -5.88
N GLY A 56 12.21 -9.27 -6.79
CA GLY A 56 12.64 -10.49 -7.48
C GLY A 56 13.50 -11.38 -6.57
N SER A 57 13.58 -12.68 -6.94
CA SER A 57 14.46 -13.63 -6.25
C SER A 57 15.92 -13.27 -6.43
N ARG A 58 16.69 -13.36 -5.34
CA ARG A 58 18.16 -13.21 -5.34
C ARG A 58 18.77 -14.48 -4.82
N ASP A 59 19.74 -15.02 -5.54
CA ASP A 59 20.42 -16.28 -5.19
C ASP A 59 19.44 -17.45 -4.92
N GLY A 60 18.32 -17.46 -5.65
CA GLY A 60 17.27 -18.48 -5.51
C GLY A 60 16.32 -18.29 -4.33
N ALA A 61 16.48 -17.23 -3.54
CA ALA A 61 15.56 -16.90 -2.45
C ALA A 61 14.62 -15.72 -2.85
N PRO A 62 13.31 -15.83 -2.59
CA PRO A 62 12.39 -14.71 -2.83
C PRO A 62 12.69 -13.55 -1.88
N ALA A 63 12.50 -12.32 -2.34
CA ALA A 63 12.61 -11.15 -1.48
C ALA A 63 11.60 -11.25 -0.32
N ARG A 64 12.02 -10.85 0.87
CA ARG A 64 11.16 -10.91 2.05
C ARG A 64 10.10 -9.81 1.98
N LEU A 65 8.85 -10.18 2.25
CA LEU A 65 7.73 -9.24 2.27
C LEU A 65 7.93 -8.16 3.37
N ALA A 66 8.59 -8.52 4.46
CA ALA A 66 8.95 -7.59 5.53
C ALA A 66 9.88 -6.46 5.05
N ASP A 67 10.86 -6.77 4.17
CA ASP A 67 11.77 -5.76 3.61
C ASP A 67 11.04 -4.84 2.63
N LEU A 68 10.15 -5.42 1.81
CA LEU A 68 9.31 -4.66 0.88
C LEU A 68 8.31 -3.76 1.62
N ALA A 69 7.81 -4.18 2.79
CA ALA A 69 6.92 -3.37 3.62
C ALA A 69 7.63 -2.13 4.17
N VAL A 70 8.93 -2.22 4.52
CA VAL A 70 9.73 -1.04 4.89
C VAL A 70 9.77 -0.03 3.74
N ALA A 71 10.07 -0.51 2.53
CA ALA A 71 10.12 0.35 1.34
C ALA A 71 8.77 1.00 1.01
N ALA A 72 7.68 0.23 1.10
CA ALA A 72 6.33 0.73 0.88
C ALA A 72 5.91 1.76 1.94
N GLN A 73 6.30 1.58 3.21
CA GLN A 73 6.03 2.53 4.29
C GLN A 73 6.73 3.86 4.04
N ASP A 74 8.00 3.85 3.67
CA ASP A 74 8.76 5.08 3.40
C ASP A 74 8.22 5.80 2.15
N ALA A 75 7.85 5.07 1.10
CA ALA A 75 7.19 5.63 -0.07
C ALA A 75 5.86 6.31 0.28
N GLY A 76 5.07 5.70 1.17
CA GLY A 76 3.83 6.28 1.69
C GLY A 76 4.07 7.55 2.49
N ALA A 77 5.08 7.56 3.37
CA ALA A 77 5.44 8.71 4.19
C ALA A 77 5.83 9.93 3.34
N CYS A 78 6.41 9.72 2.17
CA CYS A 78 6.81 10.79 1.24
C CYS A 78 5.81 11.01 0.10
N LEU A 79 4.65 10.35 0.11
CA LEU A 79 3.61 10.42 -0.92
C LEU A 79 4.16 10.14 -2.33
N ALA A 80 5.11 9.24 -2.47
CA ALA A 80 5.79 8.95 -3.73
C ALA A 80 4.77 8.73 -4.87
N SER A 81 4.90 9.55 -5.93
CA SER A 81 4.00 9.51 -7.08
C SER A 81 4.53 8.54 -8.15
N ALA A 82 4.72 7.27 -7.75
CA ALA A 82 5.24 6.19 -8.57
C ALA A 82 4.60 4.84 -8.16
N PRO A 83 4.50 3.85 -9.07
CA PRO A 83 3.80 2.57 -8.87
C PRO A 83 4.58 1.57 -8.01
N LEU A 84 5.04 1.97 -6.84
CA LEU A 84 5.96 1.19 -6.02
C LEU A 84 5.35 -0.12 -5.53
N VAL A 85 4.17 -0.07 -4.92
CA VAL A 85 3.50 -1.25 -4.35
C VAL A 85 3.12 -2.24 -5.46
N GLU A 86 2.47 -1.76 -6.50
CA GLU A 86 1.96 -2.59 -7.60
C GLU A 86 3.08 -3.25 -8.38
N THR A 87 4.18 -2.53 -8.63
CA THR A 87 5.35 -3.09 -9.32
C THR A 87 6.05 -4.16 -8.47
N LEU A 88 6.20 -3.94 -7.16
CA LEU A 88 6.77 -4.97 -6.27
C LEU A 88 5.93 -6.24 -6.27
N VAL A 89 4.60 -6.12 -6.22
CA VAL A 89 3.68 -7.27 -6.28
C VAL A 89 3.73 -7.94 -7.63
N ALA A 90 3.72 -7.18 -8.72
CA ALA A 90 3.82 -7.71 -10.07
C ALA A 90 5.12 -8.50 -10.28
N THR A 91 6.25 -7.95 -9.83
CA THR A 91 7.56 -8.62 -9.89
C THR A 91 7.57 -9.93 -9.11
N ARG A 92 7.06 -9.94 -7.87
CA ARG A 92 6.95 -11.18 -7.07
C ARG A 92 6.05 -12.23 -7.73
N LEU A 93 4.93 -11.80 -8.32
CA LEU A 93 4.01 -12.73 -9.00
C LEU A 93 4.66 -13.31 -10.25
N LEU A 94 5.30 -12.47 -11.08
CA LEU A 94 6.02 -12.93 -12.27
C LEU A 94 7.13 -13.92 -11.91
N ASP A 95 7.92 -13.61 -10.87
CA ASP A 95 8.97 -14.49 -10.37
C ASP A 95 8.43 -15.86 -9.94
N ARG A 96 7.32 -15.91 -9.18
CA ARG A 96 6.62 -17.17 -8.82
C ARG A 96 6.13 -17.96 -10.03
N LEU A 97 5.78 -17.29 -11.11
CA LEU A 97 5.31 -17.91 -12.36
C LEU A 97 6.46 -18.26 -13.33
N GLY A 98 7.73 -18.00 -12.94
CA GLY A 98 8.88 -18.22 -13.81
C GLY A 98 8.96 -17.26 -15.00
N ALA A 99 8.32 -16.07 -14.89
CA ALA A 99 8.31 -15.02 -15.89
C ALA A 99 9.08 -13.79 -15.43
N ALA A 100 9.43 -12.89 -16.34
CA ALA A 100 10.13 -11.65 -16.04
C ALA A 100 9.38 -10.42 -16.54
N ALA A 101 9.47 -9.32 -15.79
CA ALA A 101 8.92 -8.04 -16.21
C ALA A 101 9.74 -7.38 -17.33
N GLY A 102 11.04 -7.66 -17.41
CA GLY A 102 11.97 -6.90 -18.25
C GLY A 102 12.12 -5.46 -17.72
N ASP A 103 12.28 -4.52 -18.65
CA ASP A 103 12.39 -3.09 -18.33
C ASP A 103 11.03 -2.36 -18.31
N ASP A 104 9.92 -3.09 -18.58
CA ASP A 104 8.59 -2.49 -18.63
C ASP A 104 8.09 -2.10 -17.24
N LEU A 105 7.34 -1.00 -17.19
CA LEU A 105 6.55 -0.65 -16.03
C LEU A 105 5.33 -1.58 -15.97
N VAL A 106 5.37 -2.54 -15.07
CA VAL A 106 4.28 -3.50 -14.87
C VAL A 106 3.50 -3.16 -13.63
N THR A 107 2.18 -3.04 -13.76
CA THR A 107 1.27 -2.87 -12.62
C THR A 107 0.43 -4.11 -12.37
N PHE A 108 -0.16 -4.18 -11.17
CA PHE A 108 -0.99 -5.29 -10.71
C PHE A 108 -2.42 -4.82 -10.42
N SER A 109 -3.41 -5.56 -10.94
CA SER A 109 -4.81 -5.37 -10.58
C SER A 109 -5.16 -6.19 -9.33
N PRO A 110 -5.46 -5.57 -8.19
CA PRO A 110 -5.78 -6.31 -6.96
C PRO A 110 -7.18 -6.92 -6.97
N ARG A 111 -7.99 -6.57 -7.97
CA ARG A 111 -9.36 -7.09 -8.14
C ARG A 111 -9.41 -7.94 -9.40
N PRO A 112 -10.13 -9.08 -9.36
CA PRO A 112 -10.38 -9.84 -10.57
C PRO A 112 -11.09 -9.00 -11.63
N ALA A 113 -10.79 -9.28 -12.89
CA ALA A 113 -11.49 -8.70 -14.01
C ALA A 113 -12.95 -9.19 -14.07
N VAL A 114 -13.80 -8.39 -14.66
CA VAL A 114 -15.20 -8.73 -14.91
C VAL A 114 -15.48 -8.52 -16.38
N ALA A 115 -15.94 -9.58 -17.06
CA ALA A 115 -16.18 -9.58 -18.50
C ALA A 115 -14.96 -9.13 -19.32
N GLY A 116 -13.78 -9.64 -18.97
CA GLY A 116 -12.53 -9.32 -19.67
C GLY A 116 -11.95 -7.93 -19.39
N VAL A 117 -12.50 -7.17 -18.44
CA VAL A 117 -12.02 -5.82 -18.11
C VAL A 117 -11.59 -5.74 -16.64
N ALA A 118 -10.33 -5.41 -16.41
CA ALA A 118 -9.82 -5.05 -15.10
C ALA A 118 -10.12 -3.56 -14.82
N ARG A 119 -10.92 -3.29 -13.77
CA ARG A 119 -11.41 -1.94 -13.48
C ARG A 119 -10.69 -1.32 -12.29
N THR A 120 -10.49 -0.01 -12.35
CA THR A 120 -9.91 0.79 -11.25
C THR A 120 -8.55 0.22 -10.84
N VAL A 121 -7.72 -0.07 -11.83
CA VAL A 121 -6.37 -0.61 -11.63
C VAL A 121 -5.43 0.54 -11.29
N PRO A 122 -4.74 0.48 -10.14
CA PRO A 122 -3.74 1.49 -9.82
C PRO A 122 -2.65 1.54 -10.90
N TRP A 123 -2.27 2.74 -11.30
CA TRP A 123 -1.20 3.03 -12.26
C TRP A 123 -1.42 2.52 -13.70
N ALA A 124 -2.54 1.87 -14.02
CA ALA A 124 -2.79 1.38 -15.37
C ALA A 124 -2.75 2.49 -16.44
N ALA A 125 -3.03 3.74 -16.05
CA ALA A 125 -2.98 4.88 -16.98
C ALA A 125 -1.56 5.24 -17.47
N VAL A 126 -0.51 4.71 -16.82
CA VAL A 126 0.91 4.98 -17.13
C VAL A 126 1.75 3.72 -17.27
N ALA A 127 1.20 2.55 -16.97
CA ALA A 127 1.90 1.28 -17.07
C ALA A 127 2.02 0.82 -18.52
N ASP A 128 3.13 0.17 -18.84
CA ASP A 128 3.33 -0.51 -20.13
C ASP A 128 2.54 -1.82 -20.16
N ARG A 129 2.44 -2.51 -19.03
CA ARG A 129 1.71 -3.77 -18.90
C ARG A 129 0.91 -3.86 -17.62
N VAL A 130 -0.22 -4.57 -17.67
CA VAL A 130 -1.12 -4.81 -16.54
C VAL A 130 -1.27 -6.30 -16.32
N ILE A 131 -1.00 -6.78 -15.10
CA ILE A 131 -1.32 -8.15 -14.68
C ILE A 131 -2.68 -8.13 -13.99
N ALA A 132 -3.58 -9.02 -14.41
CA ALA A 132 -4.90 -9.19 -13.83
C ALA A 132 -5.31 -10.67 -13.83
N CYS A 133 -6.26 -11.02 -12.96
CA CYS A 133 -6.92 -12.31 -12.94
C CYS A 133 -8.29 -12.19 -13.62
N ASP A 134 -8.60 -13.10 -14.54
CA ASP A 134 -9.92 -13.25 -15.17
C ASP A 134 -10.37 -14.71 -15.07
N GLY A 135 -11.35 -14.96 -14.20
CA GLY A 135 -11.76 -16.31 -13.85
C GLY A 135 -10.64 -17.08 -13.14
N ASP A 136 -10.18 -18.17 -13.74
CA ASP A 136 -9.08 -19.00 -13.24
C ASP A 136 -7.74 -18.75 -13.96
N ARG A 137 -7.62 -17.64 -14.69
CA ARG A 137 -6.43 -17.30 -15.46
C ARG A 137 -5.76 -16.02 -14.95
N ILE A 138 -4.44 -16.05 -14.87
CA ILE A 138 -3.61 -14.85 -14.74
C ILE A 138 -3.16 -14.41 -16.12
N LEU A 139 -3.49 -13.18 -16.45
CA LEU A 139 -3.24 -12.57 -17.75
C LEU A 139 -2.30 -11.37 -17.60
N ILE A 140 -1.49 -11.13 -18.63
CA ILE A 140 -0.73 -9.89 -18.78
C ILE A 140 -1.15 -9.20 -20.08
N ALA A 141 -1.74 -8.03 -19.95
CA ALA A 141 -2.08 -7.17 -21.07
C ALA A 141 -0.89 -6.30 -21.44
N GLY A 142 -0.57 -6.23 -22.73
CA GLY A 142 0.54 -5.45 -23.28
C GLY A 142 0.16 -4.02 -23.67
N PRO A 143 1.07 -3.29 -24.32
CA PRO A 143 0.81 -1.95 -24.85
C PRO A 143 -0.36 -1.95 -25.82
N GLY A 144 -1.23 -0.93 -25.72
CA GLY A 144 -2.40 -0.81 -26.60
C GLY A 144 -3.70 -1.38 -26.05
N HIS A 145 -3.70 -1.94 -24.82
CA HIS A 145 -4.94 -2.13 -24.09
C HIS A 145 -5.57 -0.75 -23.89
N ASP A 146 -6.82 -0.63 -24.34
CA ASP A 146 -7.54 0.65 -24.31
C ASP A 146 -7.79 1.04 -22.85
N VAL A 147 -6.90 1.91 -22.34
CA VAL A 147 -7.04 2.45 -20.99
C VAL A 147 -7.85 3.71 -21.13
N GLU A 148 -9.14 3.63 -20.81
CA GLU A 148 -9.91 4.84 -20.56
C GLU A 148 -9.21 5.60 -19.42
N ARG A 149 -8.48 6.67 -19.77
CA ARG A 149 -7.80 7.50 -18.79
C ARG A 149 -8.85 8.18 -17.92
N PRO A 150 -8.98 7.82 -16.65
CA PRO A 150 -9.90 8.53 -15.78
C PRO A 150 -9.45 9.99 -15.71
N LYS A 151 -10.43 10.85 -15.60
CA LYS A 151 -10.22 12.25 -15.23
C LYS A 151 -9.39 12.27 -13.94
N GLN A 152 -8.55 13.29 -13.81
CA GLN A 152 -7.73 13.56 -12.63
C GLN A 152 -8.37 13.08 -11.33
N THR A 153 -7.71 12.18 -10.60
CA THR A 153 -8.20 11.73 -9.29
C THR A 153 -7.85 12.75 -8.22
N LEU A 154 -8.72 12.95 -7.24
CA LEU A 154 -8.47 13.89 -6.13
C LEU A 154 -7.19 13.56 -5.33
N ALA A 155 -6.69 12.33 -5.44
CA ALA A 155 -5.50 11.88 -4.73
C ALA A 155 -4.22 11.92 -5.56
N GLY A 156 -4.27 12.43 -6.80
CA GLY A 156 -3.11 12.44 -7.68
C GLY A 156 -2.57 11.02 -7.94
N LEU A 157 -3.46 10.06 -8.24
CA LEU A 157 -3.09 8.68 -8.60
C LEU A 157 -3.48 8.40 -10.04
N ALA A 158 -2.58 7.79 -10.80
CA ALA A 158 -2.79 7.38 -12.18
C ALA A 158 -3.60 6.05 -12.23
N ILE A 159 -4.92 6.14 -12.02
CA ILE A 159 -5.81 4.97 -12.07
C ILE A 159 -6.34 4.80 -13.49
N GLY A 160 -6.49 3.55 -13.96
CA GLY A 160 -7.07 3.23 -15.26
C GLY A 160 -7.92 1.96 -15.24
N HIS A 161 -8.43 1.61 -16.42
CA HIS A 161 -9.04 0.31 -16.71
C HIS A 161 -8.16 -0.39 -17.74
N ALA A 162 -8.12 -1.72 -17.72
CA ALA A 162 -7.38 -2.50 -18.71
C ALA A 162 -8.33 -3.50 -19.37
N ASP A 163 -8.43 -3.45 -20.69
CA ASP A 163 -9.07 -4.48 -21.50
C ASP A 163 -8.08 -5.65 -21.64
N LEU A 164 -8.53 -6.84 -21.30
CA LEU A 164 -7.72 -8.06 -21.36
C LEU A 164 -7.91 -8.83 -22.67
N THR A 165 -8.60 -8.26 -23.65
CA THR A 165 -8.77 -8.85 -24.98
C THR A 165 -7.39 -9.02 -25.63
N GLY A 166 -7.05 -10.26 -25.99
CA GLY A 166 -5.75 -10.57 -26.59
C GLY A 166 -4.57 -10.60 -25.61
N ALA A 167 -4.81 -10.46 -24.30
CA ALA A 167 -3.77 -10.56 -23.29
C ALA A 167 -3.12 -11.96 -23.27
N THR A 168 -1.85 -12.01 -22.93
CA THR A 168 -1.11 -13.27 -22.81
C THR A 168 -1.47 -13.98 -21.49
N VAL A 169 -1.76 -15.28 -21.57
CA VAL A 169 -1.98 -16.12 -20.39
C VAL A 169 -0.62 -16.45 -19.77
N LEU A 170 -0.43 -16.09 -18.50
CA LEU A 170 0.76 -16.42 -17.71
C LEU A 170 0.58 -17.74 -16.95
N ALA A 171 -0.62 -18.00 -16.45
CA ALA A 171 -0.98 -19.23 -15.75
C ALA A 171 -2.50 -19.44 -15.81
N GLU A 172 -2.95 -20.69 -15.65
CA GLU A 172 -4.38 -21.05 -15.61
C GLU A 172 -4.66 -22.17 -14.60
N GLY A 173 -5.94 -22.30 -14.23
CA GLY A 173 -6.44 -23.32 -13.32
C GLY A 173 -6.19 -23.01 -11.83
N PRO A 174 -6.38 -24.03 -10.95
CA PRO A 174 -6.34 -23.81 -9.49
C PRO A 174 -5.03 -23.21 -8.98
N ALA A 175 -3.89 -23.52 -9.59
CA ALA A 175 -2.60 -22.97 -9.22
C ALA A 175 -2.51 -21.45 -9.51
N ALA A 176 -3.11 -21.00 -10.61
CA ALA A 176 -3.20 -19.57 -10.93
C ALA A 176 -4.08 -18.82 -9.95
N VAL A 177 -5.23 -19.39 -9.57
CA VAL A 177 -6.12 -18.81 -8.53
C VAL A 177 -5.39 -18.65 -7.21
N SER A 178 -4.63 -19.68 -6.78
CA SER A 178 -3.82 -19.62 -5.56
C SER A 178 -2.73 -18.55 -5.65
N ALA A 179 -1.98 -18.51 -6.76
CA ALA A 179 -0.91 -17.53 -6.96
C ALA A 179 -1.45 -16.09 -6.96
N PHE A 180 -2.62 -15.86 -7.55
CA PHE A 180 -3.28 -14.56 -7.52
C PHE A 180 -3.75 -14.18 -6.11
N ALA A 181 -4.32 -15.13 -5.35
CA ALA A 181 -4.73 -14.88 -3.97
C ALA A 181 -3.53 -14.49 -3.10
N GLU A 182 -2.38 -15.13 -3.29
CA GLU A 182 -1.14 -14.76 -2.61
C GLU A 182 -0.63 -13.37 -3.01
N ALA A 183 -0.60 -13.06 -4.30
CA ALA A 183 -0.20 -11.74 -4.79
C ALA A 183 -1.13 -10.63 -4.26
N ARG A 184 -2.44 -10.92 -4.15
CA ARG A 184 -3.40 -9.99 -3.55
C ARG A 184 -3.14 -9.78 -2.07
N ALA A 185 -2.77 -10.82 -1.32
CA ALA A 185 -2.39 -10.70 0.09
C ALA A 185 -1.10 -9.86 0.24
N ASP A 186 -0.09 -10.10 -0.59
CA ASP A 186 1.13 -9.28 -0.63
C ASP A 186 0.79 -7.81 -0.93
N TRP A 187 -0.11 -7.55 -1.90
CA TRP A 187 -0.58 -6.20 -2.21
C TRP A 187 -1.29 -5.52 -1.03
N GLN A 188 -2.11 -6.26 -0.28
CA GLN A 188 -2.78 -5.74 0.91
C GLN A 188 -1.77 -5.35 1.99
N VAL A 189 -0.75 -6.17 2.24
CA VAL A 189 0.31 -5.87 3.22
C VAL A 189 1.11 -4.64 2.81
N LEU A 190 1.54 -4.55 1.55
CA LEU A 190 2.33 -3.42 1.07
C LEU A 190 1.51 -2.12 0.99
N THR A 191 0.23 -2.20 0.64
CA THR A 191 -0.68 -1.05 0.69
C THR A 191 -0.92 -0.60 2.14
N ALA A 192 -1.06 -1.55 3.08
CA ALA A 192 -1.15 -1.24 4.51
C ALA A 192 0.12 -0.55 5.03
N ALA A 193 1.30 -0.99 4.59
CA ALA A 193 2.56 -0.35 4.92
C ALA A 193 2.63 1.09 4.39
N ALA A 194 2.26 1.31 3.13
CA ALA A 194 2.17 2.65 2.56
C ALA A 194 1.18 3.55 3.33
N LEU A 195 0.01 3.02 3.69
CA LEU A 195 -0.98 3.73 4.52
C LEU A 195 -0.45 4.06 5.92
N ALA A 196 0.30 3.15 6.56
CA ALA A 196 0.96 3.42 7.84
C ALA A 196 2.00 4.54 7.72
N GLY A 197 2.74 4.60 6.61
CA GLY A 197 3.64 5.71 6.30
C GLY A 197 2.90 7.04 6.13
N VAL A 198 1.81 7.06 5.34
CA VAL A 198 0.94 8.24 5.18
C VAL A 198 0.38 8.71 6.53
N ALA A 199 -0.05 7.76 7.38
CA ALA A 199 -0.59 8.05 8.70
C ALA A 199 0.44 8.72 9.61
N ALA A 200 1.64 8.14 9.70
CA ALA A 200 2.72 8.66 10.53
C ALA A 200 3.15 10.07 10.11
N ALA A 201 3.34 10.29 8.80
CA ALA A 201 3.75 11.60 8.29
C ALA A 201 2.63 12.65 8.43
N GLY A 202 1.37 12.30 8.15
CA GLY A 202 0.24 13.21 8.35
C GLY A 202 0.01 13.59 9.82
N LEU A 203 0.18 12.63 10.74
CA LEU A 203 0.14 12.89 12.18
C LEU A 203 1.28 13.82 12.60
N HIS A 204 2.51 13.54 12.13
CA HIS A 204 3.67 14.37 12.44
C HIS A 204 3.45 15.83 12.04
N LEU A 205 2.94 16.09 10.84
CA LEU A 205 2.60 17.45 10.40
C LEU A 205 1.59 18.12 11.34
N GLY A 206 0.55 17.40 11.77
CA GLY A 206 -0.44 17.90 12.72
C GLY A 206 0.17 18.24 14.09
N VAL A 207 1.04 17.39 14.60
CA VAL A 207 1.74 17.59 15.89
C VAL A 207 2.67 18.80 15.82
N GLU A 208 3.50 18.92 14.77
CA GLU A 208 4.42 20.04 14.62
C GLU A 208 3.67 21.38 14.47
N TYR A 209 2.56 21.37 13.73
CA TYR A 209 1.71 22.56 13.64
C TYR A 209 1.10 22.90 15.00
N ALA A 210 0.64 21.92 15.78
CA ALA A 210 0.07 22.13 17.10
C ALA A 210 1.09 22.69 18.12
N LYS A 211 2.38 22.36 17.99
CA LYS A 211 3.47 22.90 18.79
C LYS A 211 3.80 24.35 18.47
N THR A 212 3.68 24.73 17.20
CA THR A 212 4.15 26.04 16.70
C THR A 212 3.04 27.08 16.60
N ARG A 213 1.81 26.67 16.34
CA ARG A 213 0.64 27.58 16.23
C ARG A 213 0.17 28.02 17.59
N HIS A 214 0.09 29.35 17.82
CA HIS A 214 -0.41 29.94 19.06
C HIS A 214 -1.82 30.49 18.89
N GLN A 215 -2.68 30.24 19.86
CA GLN A 215 -3.99 30.87 20.08
C GLN A 215 -4.24 31.00 21.58
N PHE A 216 -4.96 32.04 21.97
CA PHE A 216 -5.27 32.30 23.39
C PHE A 216 -4.02 32.37 24.30
N GLY A 217 -2.90 32.86 23.75
CA GLY A 217 -1.65 33.07 24.49
C GLY A 217 -0.73 31.86 24.66
N GLN A 218 -1.06 30.71 24.07
CA GLN A 218 -0.27 29.48 24.17
C GLN A 218 -0.33 28.64 22.87
N PRO A 219 0.59 27.67 22.68
CA PRO A 219 0.50 26.71 21.59
C PRO A 219 -0.82 25.97 21.61
N ILE A 220 -1.45 25.73 20.45
CA ILE A 220 -2.74 25.03 20.40
C ILE A 220 -2.65 23.59 20.89
N GLY A 221 -1.48 22.95 20.83
CA GLY A 221 -1.22 21.63 21.39
C GLY A 221 -1.28 21.56 22.93
N ALA A 222 -1.29 22.69 23.63
CA ALA A 222 -1.52 22.73 25.07
C ALA A 222 -2.99 22.52 25.45
N PHE A 223 -3.93 22.62 24.51
CA PHE A 223 -5.34 22.35 24.76
C PHE A 223 -5.63 20.86 24.71
N GLN A 224 -6.17 20.30 25.80
CA GLN A 224 -6.41 18.87 25.96
C GLN A 224 -7.26 18.28 24.84
N ALA A 225 -8.29 19.02 24.39
CA ALA A 225 -9.17 18.56 23.31
C ALA A 225 -8.42 18.22 22.01
N LEU A 226 -7.37 18.96 21.66
CA LEU A 226 -6.53 18.67 20.52
C LEU A 226 -5.44 17.64 20.85
N ALA A 227 -4.76 17.80 21.99
CA ALA A 227 -3.68 16.92 22.41
C ALA A 227 -4.13 15.45 22.51
N HIS A 228 -5.30 15.18 23.12
CA HIS A 228 -5.83 13.82 23.25
C HIS A 228 -6.20 13.22 21.89
N GLN A 229 -6.77 13.99 20.97
CA GLN A 229 -7.08 13.50 19.63
C GLN A 229 -5.83 13.10 18.83
N LEU A 230 -4.73 13.87 18.99
CA LEU A 230 -3.45 13.52 18.37
C LEU A 230 -2.81 12.30 19.04
N ALA A 231 -2.94 12.15 20.35
CA ALA A 231 -2.47 10.98 21.09
C ALA A 231 -3.25 9.70 20.71
N ASP A 232 -4.57 9.77 20.58
CA ASP A 232 -5.39 8.65 20.10
C ASP A 232 -4.99 8.23 18.67
N ALA A 233 -4.71 9.21 17.81
CA ALA A 233 -4.24 8.93 16.45
C ALA A 233 -2.85 8.28 16.46
N ALA A 234 -1.95 8.67 17.38
CA ALA A 234 -0.63 8.05 17.53
C ALA A 234 -0.74 6.57 17.87
N ALA A 235 -1.60 6.21 18.83
CA ALA A 235 -1.83 4.81 19.19
C ALA A 235 -2.34 3.96 18.00
N LEU A 236 -3.18 4.55 17.13
CA LEU A 236 -3.64 3.86 15.92
C LEU A 236 -2.51 3.71 14.88
N VAL A 237 -1.63 4.70 14.75
CA VAL A 237 -0.47 4.63 13.85
C VAL A 237 0.47 3.51 14.29
N ASP A 238 0.79 3.44 15.58
CA ASP A 238 1.65 2.39 16.15
C ASP A 238 1.02 1.00 15.94
N GLY A 239 -0.29 0.87 16.23
CA GLY A 239 -1.02 -0.37 15.98
C GLY A 239 -1.02 -0.81 14.52
N ALA A 240 -1.12 0.14 13.58
CA ALA A 240 -1.05 -0.15 12.15
C ALA A 240 0.34 -0.66 11.73
N GLN A 241 1.41 -0.05 12.24
CA GLN A 241 2.78 -0.48 11.96
C GLN A 241 3.05 -1.89 12.48
N LEU A 242 2.63 -2.21 13.70
CA LEU A 242 2.78 -3.54 14.30
C LEU A 242 2.01 -4.60 13.50
N LEU A 243 0.77 -4.31 13.11
CA LEU A 243 -0.04 -5.25 12.34
C LEU A 243 0.50 -5.48 10.93
N VAL A 244 1.08 -4.46 10.30
CA VAL A 244 1.81 -4.60 9.02
C VAL A 244 3.00 -5.54 9.18
N GLN A 245 3.79 -5.41 10.26
CA GLN A 245 4.93 -6.28 10.52
C GLN A 245 4.50 -7.74 10.76
N GLU A 246 3.43 -7.96 11.52
CA GLU A 246 2.87 -9.31 11.73
C GLU A 246 2.38 -9.91 10.41
N ALA A 247 1.64 -9.15 9.60
CA ALA A 247 1.13 -9.62 8.31
C ALA A 247 2.26 -9.93 7.31
N ALA A 248 3.32 -9.11 7.28
CA ALA A 248 4.49 -9.33 6.45
C ALA A 248 5.25 -10.60 6.88
N TRP A 249 5.49 -10.77 8.18
CA TRP A 249 6.09 -11.98 8.74
C TRP A 249 5.26 -13.24 8.41
N ALA A 250 3.94 -13.16 8.52
CA ALA A 250 3.05 -14.27 8.16
C ALA A 250 3.14 -14.64 6.68
N GLY A 251 3.34 -13.65 5.80
CA GLY A 251 3.61 -13.85 4.38
C GLY A 251 4.95 -14.55 4.14
N ASP A 252 6.00 -14.11 4.83
CA ASP A 252 7.36 -14.65 4.69
C ASP A 252 7.49 -16.09 5.22
N THR A 253 6.73 -16.43 6.27
CA THR A 253 6.77 -17.76 6.89
C THR A 253 5.72 -18.74 6.35
N GLY A 254 4.89 -18.33 5.40
CA GLY A 254 3.82 -19.17 4.86
C GLY A 254 2.74 -19.52 5.90
N SER A 255 2.52 -18.65 6.88
CA SER A 255 1.51 -18.86 7.93
C SER A 255 0.11 -19.09 7.33
N PRO A 256 -0.68 -20.04 7.83
CA PRO A 256 -2.06 -20.24 7.38
C PRO A 256 -2.94 -18.98 7.62
N ARG A 257 -2.56 -18.12 8.57
CA ARG A 257 -3.26 -16.87 8.88
C ARG A 257 -2.90 -15.71 7.94
N ARG A 258 -1.99 -15.89 6.96
CA ARG A 258 -1.45 -14.82 6.12
C ARG A 258 -2.51 -13.98 5.42
N HIS A 259 -3.53 -14.59 4.84
CA HIS A 259 -4.59 -13.88 4.10
C HIS A 259 -5.46 -13.02 5.02
N GLY A 260 -5.82 -13.56 6.18
CA GLY A 260 -6.60 -12.82 7.18
C GLY A 260 -5.81 -11.68 7.79
N LEU A 261 -4.52 -11.90 8.14
CA LEU A 261 -3.65 -10.85 8.67
C LEU A 261 -3.41 -9.74 7.63
N ALA A 262 -3.24 -10.09 6.34
CA ALA A 262 -3.12 -9.11 5.26
C ALA A 262 -4.37 -8.22 5.14
N ALA A 263 -5.56 -8.83 5.19
CA ALA A 263 -6.82 -8.10 5.15
C ALA A 263 -7.02 -7.21 6.40
N MET A 264 -6.69 -7.73 7.59
CA MET A 264 -6.74 -6.96 8.84
C MET A 264 -5.77 -5.76 8.80
N ALA A 265 -4.55 -5.97 8.32
CA ALA A 265 -3.55 -4.90 8.18
C ALA A 265 -4.05 -3.81 7.23
N ALA A 266 -4.59 -4.17 6.06
CA ALA A 266 -5.13 -3.21 5.09
C ALA A 266 -6.30 -2.38 5.66
N ALA A 267 -7.20 -3.04 6.38
CA ALA A 267 -8.34 -2.39 7.03
C ALA A 267 -7.91 -1.42 8.12
N PHE A 268 -7.10 -1.92 9.04
CA PHE A 268 -6.68 -1.14 10.21
C PHE A 268 -5.78 0.03 9.79
N ALA A 269 -4.81 -0.18 8.89
CA ALA A 269 -3.97 0.88 8.38
C ALA A 269 -4.78 1.93 7.59
N GLY A 270 -5.80 1.50 6.83
CA GLY A 270 -6.73 2.41 6.16
C GLY A 270 -7.51 3.29 7.14
N ARG A 271 -7.99 2.72 8.24
CA ARG A 271 -8.65 3.46 9.34
C ARG A 271 -7.68 4.41 10.03
N ALA A 272 -6.49 3.92 10.41
CA ALA A 272 -5.46 4.71 11.08
C ALA A 272 -5.02 5.91 10.22
N ALA A 273 -4.77 5.69 8.93
CA ALA A 273 -4.36 6.74 8.00
C ALA A 273 -5.44 7.83 7.83
N ARG A 274 -6.69 7.43 7.64
CA ARG A 274 -7.78 8.40 7.56
C ARG A 274 -7.91 9.20 8.86
N GLN A 275 -7.84 8.55 10.02
CA GLN A 275 -8.00 9.22 11.31
C GLN A 275 -6.82 10.13 11.63
N ALA A 276 -5.58 9.67 11.43
CA ALA A 276 -4.38 10.45 11.70
C ALA A 276 -4.29 11.69 10.80
N THR A 277 -4.57 11.54 9.50
CA THR A 277 -4.55 12.68 8.56
C THR A 277 -5.72 13.63 8.77
N ASP A 278 -6.91 13.14 9.17
CA ASP A 278 -8.05 13.96 9.56
C ASP A 278 -7.74 14.82 10.80
N ARG A 279 -7.11 14.23 11.83
CA ARG A 279 -6.69 14.97 13.03
C ARG A 279 -5.59 15.97 12.72
N GLY A 280 -4.63 15.61 11.86
CA GLY A 280 -3.64 16.55 11.35
C GLY A 280 -4.28 17.72 10.60
N LEU A 281 -5.22 17.45 9.71
CA LEU A 281 -5.97 18.46 8.97
C LEU A 281 -6.78 19.37 9.91
N HIS A 282 -7.47 18.77 10.89
CA HIS A 282 -8.23 19.51 11.90
C HIS A 282 -7.35 20.45 12.73
N ALA A 283 -6.14 20.02 13.10
CA ALA A 283 -5.17 20.86 13.81
C ALA A 283 -4.80 22.13 13.02
N HIS A 284 -4.72 22.04 11.70
CA HIS A 284 -4.44 23.18 10.83
C HIS A 284 -5.66 24.11 10.64
N GLY A 285 -6.87 23.65 10.99
CA GLY A 285 -8.11 24.40 10.77
C GLY A 285 -8.36 24.70 9.30
N GLY A 286 -8.88 25.88 8.98
CA GLY A 286 -9.18 26.28 7.58
C GLY A 286 -7.96 26.25 6.66
N TYR A 287 -6.77 26.50 7.17
CA TYR A 287 -5.53 26.44 6.40
C TYR A 287 -5.21 25.05 5.89
N GLY A 288 -5.59 23.99 6.62
CA GLY A 288 -5.32 22.61 6.21
C GLY A 288 -5.98 22.22 4.89
N TYR A 289 -7.04 22.92 4.46
CA TYR A 289 -7.71 22.67 3.19
C TYR A 289 -7.12 23.46 2.01
N THR A 290 -6.20 24.37 2.28
CA THR A 290 -5.61 25.20 1.22
C THR A 290 -4.44 24.48 0.55
N LEU A 291 -4.09 24.89 -0.69
CA LEU A 291 -3.03 24.25 -1.47
C LEU A 291 -1.63 24.57 -0.93
N GLU A 292 -1.49 25.57 -0.08
CA GLU A 292 -0.23 26.01 0.51
C GLU A 292 0.27 25.04 1.59
N TYR A 293 -0.65 24.31 2.23
CA TYR A 293 -0.31 23.35 3.29
C TYR A 293 -0.26 21.92 2.77
N ASP A 294 0.72 21.16 3.24
CA ASP A 294 0.98 19.79 2.75
C ASP A 294 0.00 18.76 3.32
N ILE A 295 -0.59 19.00 4.47
CA ILE A 295 -1.45 18.04 5.17
C ILE A 295 -2.62 17.55 4.30
N GLN A 296 -3.18 18.39 3.42
CA GLN A 296 -4.25 17.99 2.51
C GLN A 296 -3.82 16.92 1.49
N LEU A 297 -2.53 16.85 1.13
CA LEU A 297 -1.99 15.80 0.26
C LEU A 297 -2.09 14.43 0.94
N TYR A 298 -1.70 14.37 2.21
CA TYR A 298 -1.78 13.15 3.03
C TYR A 298 -3.22 12.71 3.25
N PHE A 299 -4.11 13.64 3.59
CA PHE A 299 -5.54 13.36 3.77
C PHE A 299 -6.18 12.75 2.52
N ARG A 300 -5.93 13.34 1.34
CA ARG A 300 -6.45 12.84 0.06
C ARG A 300 -5.85 11.47 -0.30
N ARG A 301 -4.54 11.26 -0.10
CA ARG A 301 -3.86 10.00 -0.36
C ARG A 301 -4.35 8.89 0.57
N ALA A 302 -4.50 9.15 1.87
CA ALA A 302 -5.05 8.21 2.83
C ALA A 302 -6.45 7.75 2.43
N LYS A 303 -7.32 8.68 2.02
CA LYS A 303 -8.68 8.38 1.55
C LYS A 303 -8.66 7.49 0.31
N ALA A 304 -7.85 7.82 -0.69
CA ALA A 304 -7.80 7.09 -1.94
C ALA A 304 -7.25 5.66 -1.77
N LEU A 305 -6.13 5.49 -1.10
CA LEU A 305 -5.54 4.16 -0.86
C LEU A 305 -6.48 3.28 -0.02
N SER A 306 -7.15 3.85 0.99
CA SER A 306 -8.15 3.12 1.77
C SER A 306 -9.34 2.65 0.92
N LEU A 307 -9.81 3.44 -0.04
CA LEU A 307 -10.88 3.04 -0.96
C LEU A 307 -10.42 1.99 -1.97
N LEU A 308 -9.19 2.10 -2.47
CA LEU A 308 -8.61 1.12 -3.38
C LEU A 308 -8.47 -0.25 -2.71
N SER A 309 -8.12 -0.30 -1.43
CA SER A 309 -8.03 -1.55 -0.65
C SER A 309 -9.38 -2.16 -0.28
N GLY A 310 -10.49 -1.57 -0.71
CA GLY A 310 -11.85 -2.11 -0.50
C GLY A 310 -12.64 -1.43 0.63
N GLY A 311 -12.04 -0.50 1.36
CA GLY A 311 -12.67 0.17 2.49
C GLY A 311 -12.90 -0.73 3.70
N GLU A 312 -13.69 -0.26 4.67
CA GLU A 312 -13.92 -1.01 5.93
C GLU A 312 -14.79 -2.26 5.75
N SER A 313 -15.73 -2.25 4.82
CA SER A 313 -16.69 -3.36 4.66
C SER A 313 -16.00 -4.64 4.19
N ALA A 314 -15.21 -4.58 3.11
CA ALA A 314 -14.51 -5.75 2.59
C ALA A 314 -13.50 -6.34 3.59
N ALA A 315 -13.00 -5.50 4.47
CA ALA A 315 -12.08 -5.88 5.51
C ALA A 315 -12.76 -6.61 6.67
N VAL A 316 -13.93 -6.15 7.07
CA VAL A 316 -14.75 -6.84 8.10
C VAL A 316 -15.11 -8.25 7.63
N ASP A 317 -15.53 -8.41 6.38
CA ASP A 317 -15.87 -9.73 5.83
C ASP A 317 -14.65 -10.70 5.85
N ALA A 318 -13.46 -10.19 5.53
CA ALA A 318 -12.23 -11.01 5.56
C ALA A 318 -11.80 -11.37 6.99
N VAL A 319 -11.98 -10.47 7.96
CA VAL A 319 -11.70 -10.73 9.39
C VAL A 319 -12.68 -11.75 9.95
N VAL A 320 -13.97 -11.63 9.61
CA VAL A 320 -15.00 -12.62 10.01
C VAL A 320 -14.67 -13.99 9.44
N ALA A 321 -14.30 -14.08 8.17
CA ALA A 321 -13.91 -15.33 7.55
C ALA A 321 -12.71 -15.99 8.26
N LEU A 322 -11.70 -15.18 8.69
CA LEU A 322 -10.57 -15.68 9.47
C LEU A 322 -10.99 -16.20 10.84
N ALA A 323 -11.80 -15.44 11.56
CA ALA A 323 -12.27 -15.84 12.90
C ALA A 323 -13.10 -17.14 12.88
N LEU A 324 -13.89 -17.33 11.82
CA LEU A 324 -14.66 -18.58 11.64
C LEU A 324 -13.75 -19.78 11.31
N ALA A 325 -12.71 -19.58 10.49
CA ALA A 325 -11.75 -20.63 10.17
C ALA A 325 -10.93 -21.10 11.39
N ASP A 326 -10.58 -20.18 12.31
CA ASP A 326 -9.88 -20.51 13.55
C ASP A 326 -10.77 -21.33 14.51
N THR A 327 -12.09 -21.06 14.54
CA THR A 327 -13.04 -21.83 15.39
C THR A 327 -13.28 -23.26 14.89
N ASP A 328 -13.25 -23.48 13.58
CA ASP A 328 -13.41 -24.83 13.00
C ASP A 328 -12.18 -25.71 13.27
N SER A 329 -10.98 -25.13 13.31
CA SER A 329 -9.73 -25.84 13.61
C SER A 329 -9.64 -26.29 15.08
N ASP A 330 -10.19 -25.53 16.03
CA ASP A 330 -10.21 -25.88 17.45
C ASP A 330 -11.27 -26.98 17.76
N SER A 331 -12.37 -27.06 17.00
CA SER A 331 -13.40 -28.07 17.17
C SER A 331 -12.95 -29.48 16.76
N ASP A 332 -12.03 -29.61 15.79
CA ASP A 332 -11.48 -30.89 15.36
C ASP A 332 -10.45 -31.50 16.35
N HIS A 333 -9.83 -30.66 17.19
CA HIS A 333 -8.88 -31.14 18.21
C HIS A 333 -9.54 -31.69 19.47
N ASP A 334 -10.79 -31.34 19.76
CA ASP A 334 -11.51 -31.83 20.95
C ASP A 334 -12.26 -33.17 20.73
N THR A 335 -12.44 -33.59 19.49
CA THR A 335 -13.14 -34.90 19.16
C THR A 335 -12.20 -36.10 19.20
N GLY A 336 -10.89 -35.93 19.38
CA GLY A 336 -9.88 -37.02 19.45
C GLY A 336 -9.55 -37.55 20.85
N ARG A 337 -10.19 -37.05 21.90
CA ARG A 337 -10.02 -37.51 23.30
C ARG A 337 -11.31 -38.01 23.90
N ARG A 338 -11.82 -39.12 23.38
CA ARG A 338 -12.77 -40.00 24.11
C ARG A 338 -12.43 -41.44 23.82
#